data_2ff71ea69e5f0a64f40d2271f92f684b
#
_entry.id   2ff71ea69e5f0a64f40d2271f92f684b
#
_cell.length_a   1.000
_cell.length_b   1.000
_cell.length_c   1.000
_cell.angle_alpha   90.00
_cell.angle_beta   90.00
_cell.angle_gamma   90.00
#
_symmetry.space_group_name_H-M   'P 1'
#
loop_
_entity.id
_entity.type
_entity.pdbx_description
1 polymer ?
#
loop_
_entity_poly.entity_id
_entity_poly.type
_entity_poly.pdbx_seq_one_letter_code
_entity_poly.pdbx_strand_id
1 'polypeptide(L)'
;MAEQQFSPMAANTDQALEAGLLAALNADTLVEAQFAGLVAEMFADTNHQRLYRSMVQATAKREAFPQINGEPVNDVGAAARRVVELYRRRLLVRAMDALKDGLLTEGDTASIIGQAESALAAARLAAGDRVGEAKSFGDLWPAILASVREVAEAHKAGKTIGLKTGIPKLDQLTGGLQTGLHILAAEPGAGKTTLCLQWAREAVASGIPALFLTFDETPERLALKTLCAAAGLEAKQYAEGFGDPAKLEAAQREQAERLRALYFIEGAATMTVSQLRARTMQAMERHGAETAF
;
A
#
# COMPACT_ATOMS: atom_id res chain seq x y z
N MET A 1 17.12 46.43 -6.01
CA MET A 1 17.12 45.40 -4.96
C MET A 1 16.81 44.09 -5.66
N ALA A 2 17.79 43.20 -5.77
CA ALA A 2 17.59 41.91 -6.41
C ALA A 2 16.75 41.05 -5.45
N GLU A 3 15.55 40.68 -5.89
CA GLU A 3 14.78 39.61 -5.25
C GLU A 3 15.66 38.36 -5.25
N GLN A 4 16.14 37.96 -4.08
CA GLN A 4 16.70 36.64 -3.89
C GLN A 4 15.56 35.64 -4.20
N GLN A 5 15.60 35.02 -5.38
CA GLN A 5 14.73 33.92 -5.73
C GLN A 5 14.94 32.82 -4.69
N PHE A 6 13.99 32.69 -3.79
CA PHE A 6 13.95 31.63 -2.80
C PHE A 6 13.87 30.31 -3.55
N SER A 7 14.96 29.52 -3.55
CA SER A 7 14.95 28.19 -4.13
C SER A 7 14.48 27.18 -3.09
N PRO A 8 13.27 26.61 -3.24
CA PRO A 8 12.75 25.62 -2.28
C PRO A 8 13.63 24.39 -2.13
N MET A 9 14.42 24.08 -3.16
CA MET A 9 15.39 22.97 -3.12
C MET A 9 16.57 23.28 -2.20
N ALA A 10 17.11 24.51 -2.24
CA ALA A 10 18.21 24.94 -1.37
C ALA A 10 17.80 24.93 0.11
N ALA A 11 16.57 25.31 0.42
CA ALA A 11 16.04 25.30 1.79
C ALA A 11 15.89 23.87 2.38
N ASN A 12 15.89 22.84 1.54
CA ASN A 12 15.77 21.43 1.95
C ASN A 12 17.10 20.66 1.83
N THR A 13 18.21 21.36 1.82
CA THR A 13 19.58 20.81 1.88
C THR A 13 20.31 21.37 3.08
N ASP A 14 21.06 20.52 3.74
CA ASP A 14 21.93 20.92 4.88
C ASP A 14 23.25 20.14 4.77
N GLN A 15 24.17 20.70 3.99
CA GLN A 15 25.46 20.06 3.73
C GLN A 15 26.32 19.96 4.99
N ALA A 16 26.21 20.92 5.91
CA ALA A 16 26.93 20.87 7.18
C ALA A 16 26.42 19.73 8.05
N LEU A 17 25.11 19.54 8.13
CA LEU A 17 24.50 18.40 8.82
C LEU A 17 24.92 17.08 8.18
N GLU A 18 24.89 16.98 6.86
CA GLU A 18 25.29 15.77 6.13
C GLU A 18 26.75 15.40 6.39
N ALA A 19 27.65 16.39 6.31
CA ALA A 19 29.07 16.20 6.59
C ALA A 19 29.31 15.83 8.06
N GLY A 20 28.66 16.49 9.00
CA GLY A 20 28.73 16.20 10.43
C GLY A 20 28.19 14.81 10.78
N LEU A 21 27.11 14.39 10.14
CA LEU A 21 26.57 13.04 10.28
C LEU A 21 27.60 11.99 9.78
N LEU A 22 28.13 12.16 8.58
CA LEU A 22 29.14 11.25 8.03
C LEU A 22 30.40 11.20 8.89
N ALA A 23 30.84 12.33 9.44
CA ALA A 23 32.02 12.38 10.35
C ALA A 23 31.79 11.66 11.69
N ALA A 24 30.51 11.52 12.12
CA ALA A 24 30.12 10.82 13.34
C ALA A 24 29.89 9.30 13.14
N LEU A 25 29.85 8.83 11.87
CA LEU A 25 29.61 7.42 11.59
C LEU A 25 30.83 6.55 11.89
N ASN A 26 30.57 5.47 12.62
CA ASN A 26 31.46 4.32 12.82
C ASN A 26 30.62 3.04 12.65
N ALA A 27 31.16 1.87 12.88
CA ALA A 27 30.44 0.61 12.68
C ALA A 27 29.13 0.52 13.49
N ASP A 28 29.11 1.02 14.73
CA ASP A 28 27.94 0.96 15.61
C ASP A 28 26.92 2.04 15.25
N THR A 29 27.38 3.28 15.07
CA THR A 29 26.51 4.42 14.75
C THR A 29 25.98 4.37 13.31
N LEU A 30 26.65 3.67 12.39
CA LEU A 30 26.11 3.38 11.05
C LEU A 30 24.84 2.52 11.13
N VAL A 31 24.84 1.52 12.01
CA VAL A 31 23.66 0.69 12.26
C VAL A 31 22.51 1.55 12.79
N GLU A 32 22.77 2.47 13.72
CA GLU A 32 21.78 3.41 14.23
C GLU A 32 21.20 4.32 13.12
N ALA A 33 22.07 4.84 12.24
CA ALA A 33 21.63 5.65 11.10
C ALA A 33 20.78 4.85 10.11
N GLN A 34 21.12 3.58 9.87
CA GLN A 34 20.33 2.68 9.04
C GLN A 34 18.97 2.34 9.67
N PHE A 35 18.90 2.17 10.99
CA PHE A 35 17.62 2.02 11.70
C PHE A 35 16.74 3.27 11.62
N ALA A 36 17.35 4.45 11.51
CA ALA A 36 16.62 5.69 11.23
C ALA A 36 16.13 5.78 9.76
N GLY A 37 16.39 4.76 8.93
CA GLY A 37 15.98 4.68 7.53
C GLY A 37 16.90 5.38 6.55
N LEU A 38 18.13 5.76 6.96
CA LEU A 38 19.07 6.48 6.11
C LEU A 38 19.66 5.56 5.02
N VAL A 39 19.59 6.01 3.77
CA VAL A 39 20.24 5.39 2.62
C VAL A 39 21.03 6.44 1.83
N ALA A 40 21.98 6.00 1.01
CA ALA A 40 22.90 6.89 0.30
C ALA A 40 22.20 7.96 -0.56
N GLU A 41 21.10 7.60 -1.19
CA GLU A 41 20.33 8.46 -2.09
C GLU A 41 19.67 9.65 -1.36
N MET A 42 19.62 9.60 -0.04
CA MET A 42 19.01 10.64 0.80
C MET A 42 19.93 11.83 1.06
N PHE A 43 21.22 11.69 0.81
CA PHE A 43 22.15 12.81 0.85
C PHE A 43 21.95 13.71 -0.38
N ALA A 44 22.01 15.02 -0.17
CA ALA A 44 21.86 15.98 -1.26
C ALA A 44 23.16 16.08 -2.10
N ASP A 45 24.31 15.93 -1.45
CA ASP A 45 25.61 15.96 -2.08
C ASP A 45 26.00 14.57 -2.60
N THR A 46 26.41 14.51 -3.86
CA THR A 46 26.83 13.25 -4.51
C THR A 46 28.11 12.66 -3.92
N ASN A 47 29.00 13.49 -3.37
CA ASN A 47 30.19 13.02 -2.66
C ASN A 47 29.78 12.38 -1.32
N HIS A 48 28.84 12.96 -0.60
CA HIS A 48 28.27 12.37 0.62
C HIS A 48 27.60 11.02 0.34
N GLN A 49 26.87 10.90 -0.77
CA GLN A 49 26.31 9.62 -1.21
C GLN A 49 27.39 8.55 -1.44
N ARG A 50 28.49 8.92 -2.12
CA ARG A 50 29.60 8.00 -2.37
C ARG A 50 30.30 7.60 -1.08
N LEU A 51 30.56 8.55 -0.19
CA LEU A 51 31.18 8.30 1.10
C LEU A 51 30.34 7.35 1.96
N TYR A 52 29.03 7.60 2.06
CA TYR A 52 28.12 6.72 2.79
C TYR A 52 28.12 5.30 2.23
N ARG A 53 28.08 5.14 0.89
CA ARG A 53 28.18 3.80 0.24
C ARG A 53 29.52 3.12 0.56
N SER A 54 30.63 3.87 0.57
CA SER A 54 31.94 3.30 0.92
C SER A 54 32.00 2.87 2.39
N MET A 55 31.36 3.59 3.32
CA MET A 55 31.26 3.19 4.73
C MET A 55 30.44 1.90 4.91
N VAL A 56 29.29 1.79 4.22
CA VAL A 56 28.48 0.57 4.22
C VAL A 56 29.29 -0.64 3.69
N GLN A 57 30.07 -0.45 2.63
CA GLN A 57 30.94 -1.49 2.09
C GLN A 57 32.08 -1.84 3.04
N ALA A 58 32.72 -0.84 3.66
CA ALA A 58 33.80 -1.03 4.64
C ALA A 58 33.32 -1.85 5.85
N THR A 59 32.10 -1.57 6.34
CA THR A 59 31.49 -2.37 7.42
C THR A 59 31.33 -3.83 7.02
N ALA A 60 30.80 -4.09 5.81
CA ALA A 60 30.61 -5.45 5.31
C ALA A 60 31.95 -6.22 5.16
N LYS A 61 33.03 -5.51 4.82
CA LYS A 61 34.37 -6.06 4.65
C LYS A 61 35.27 -6.02 5.92
N ARG A 62 34.77 -5.39 6.98
CA ARG A 62 35.54 -5.10 8.22
C ARG A 62 36.78 -4.24 7.97
N GLU A 63 36.70 -3.32 7.04
CA GLU A 63 37.75 -2.34 6.70
C GLU A 63 37.57 -1.05 7.52
N ALA A 64 38.61 -0.23 7.58
CA ALA A 64 38.56 1.07 8.24
C ALA A 64 37.65 2.05 7.43
N PHE A 65 36.91 2.91 8.14
CA PHE A 65 36.11 3.95 7.52
C PHE A 65 36.95 5.06 6.91
N PRO A 66 36.51 5.65 5.80
CA PRO A 66 37.20 6.82 5.25
C PRO A 66 37.13 7.99 6.24
N GLN A 67 38.21 8.74 6.37
CA GLN A 67 38.21 9.95 7.16
C GLN A 67 37.46 11.07 6.46
N ILE A 68 36.60 11.76 7.18
CA ILE A 68 35.75 12.83 6.67
C ILE A 68 36.01 14.11 7.46
N ASN A 69 36.24 15.20 6.73
CA ASN A 69 36.37 16.53 7.31
C ASN A 69 34.97 17.08 7.65
N GLY A 70 34.67 17.22 8.93
CA GLY A 70 33.44 17.76 9.44
C GLY A 70 33.41 17.72 10.97
N GLU A 71 32.67 18.61 11.60
CA GLU A 71 32.42 18.51 13.03
C GLU A 71 31.37 17.40 13.25
N PRO A 72 31.69 16.31 13.95
CA PRO A 72 30.79 15.19 14.16
C PRO A 72 29.56 15.63 14.96
N VAL A 73 28.37 15.15 14.55
CA VAL A 73 27.12 15.37 15.31
C VAL A 73 27.11 14.55 16.59
N ASN A 74 26.48 15.08 17.64
CA ASN A 74 26.39 14.40 18.93
C ASN A 74 25.32 13.29 18.96
N ASP A 75 24.25 13.44 18.18
CA ASP A 75 23.15 12.47 18.08
C ASP A 75 22.98 12.04 16.62
N VAL A 76 23.55 10.89 16.31
CA VAL A 76 23.54 10.30 14.97
C VAL A 76 22.12 9.93 14.54
N GLY A 77 21.31 9.40 15.44
CA GLY A 77 19.94 9.00 15.14
C GLY A 77 19.05 10.22 14.80
N ALA A 78 19.17 11.31 15.57
CA ALA A 78 18.44 12.54 15.28
C ALA A 78 18.90 13.19 13.96
N ALA A 79 20.21 13.23 13.72
CA ALA A 79 20.78 13.76 12.49
C ALA A 79 20.35 12.93 11.26
N ALA A 80 20.38 11.61 11.36
CA ALA A 80 19.93 10.71 10.30
C ALA A 80 18.43 10.94 9.99
N ARG A 81 17.56 10.99 11.00
CA ARG A 81 16.14 11.32 10.82
C ARG A 81 15.95 12.68 10.15
N ARG A 82 16.78 13.66 10.48
CA ARG A 82 16.71 14.98 9.85
C ARG A 82 17.11 14.94 8.38
N VAL A 83 18.16 14.22 8.00
CA VAL A 83 18.56 14.02 6.59
C VAL A 83 17.46 13.31 5.81
N VAL A 84 16.85 12.28 6.37
CA VAL A 84 15.68 11.58 5.80
C VAL A 84 14.52 12.56 5.57
N GLU A 85 14.21 13.40 6.55
CA GLU A 85 13.14 14.40 6.42
C GLU A 85 13.44 15.46 5.35
N LEU A 86 14.65 15.92 5.24
CA LEU A 86 15.07 16.86 4.18
C LEU A 86 14.98 16.21 2.79
N TYR A 87 15.33 14.93 2.68
CA TYR A 87 15.16 14.18 1.44
C TYR A 87 13.69 14.07 1.02
N ARG A 88 12.80 13.76 1.97
CA ARG A 88 11.33 13.74 1.75
C ARG A 88 10.83 15.07 1.20
N ARG A 89 11.25 16.17 1.80
CA ARG A 89 10.89 17.52 1.32
C ARG A 89 11.39 17.79 -0.09
N ARG A 90 12.62 17.34 -0.42
CA ARG A 90 13.14 17.45 -1.80
C ARG A 90 12.31 16.65 -2.80
N LEU A 91 11.86 15.44 -2.43
CA LEU A 91 10.97 14.65 -3.28
C LEU A 91 9.62 15.34 -3.51
N LEU A 92 9.04 15.94 -2.47
CA LEU A 92 7.79 16.70 -2.59
C LEU A 92 7.95 17.94 -3.49
N VAL A 93 9.05 18.69 -3.32
CA VAL A 93 9.36 19.84 -4.18
C VAL A 93 9.49 19.41 -5.64
N ARG A 94 10.23 18.34 -5.92
CA ARG A 94 10.35 17.80 -7.28
C ARG A 94 9.00 17.37 -7.87
N ALA A 95 8.13 16.79 -7.05
CA ALA A 95 6.77 16.42 -7.47
C ALA A 95 5.96 17.66 -7.84
N MET A 96 6.06 18.74 -7.05
CA MET A 96 5.37 20.00 -7.31
C MET A 96 5.91 20.70 -8.57
N ASP A 97 7.23 20.71 -8.76
CA ASP A 97 7.87 21.29 -9.95
C ASP A 97 7.46 20.52 -11.21
N ALA A 98 7.48 19.19 -11.17
CA ALA A 98 7.02 18.36 -12.29
C ALA A 98 5.54 18.58 -12.64
N LEU A 99 4.67 18.75 -11.62
CA LEU A 99 3.28 19.13 -11.81
C LEU A 99 3.14 20.50 -12.47
N LYS A 100 3.87 21.48 -11.96
CA LYS A 100 3.85 22.85 -12.49
C LYS A 100 4.31 22.88 -13.94
N ASP A 101 5.43 22.21 -14.24
CA ASP A 101 5.98 22.15 -15.60
C ASP A 101 5.02 21.40 -16.55
N GLY A 102 4.40 20.31 -16.09
CA GLY A 102 3.39 19.59 -16.86
C GLY A 102 2.15 20.40 -17.17
N LEU A 103 1.69 21.24 -16.23
CA LEU A 103 0.53 22.13 -16.43
C LEU A 103 0.83 23.30 -17.37
N LEU A 104 2.10 23.69 -17.52
CA LEU A 104 2.54 24.75 -18.42
C LEU A 104 2.83 24.25 -19.84
N THR A 105 2.89 22.94 -20.05
CA THR A 105 3.09 22.30 -21.36
C THR A 105 1.76 21.71 -21.85
N GLU A 106 1.61 21.53 -23.18
CA GLU A 106 0.43 20.91 -23.80
C GLU A 106 0.37 19.38 -23.52
N GLY A 107 0.55 18.98 -22.26
CA GLY A 107 0.51 17.59 -21.84
C GLY A 107 -0.91 17.11 -21.54
N ASP A 108 -1.16 15.79 -21.73
CA ASP A 108 -2.40 15.16 -21.29
C ASP A 108 -2.52 15.24 -19.76
N THR A 109 -3.63 15.81 -19.28
CA THR A 109 -3.91 16.01 -17.85
C THR A 109 -3.85 14.70 -17.05
N ALA A 110 -4.26 13.58 -17.65
CA ALA A 110 -4.19 12.27 -17.00
C ALA A 110 -2.74 11.82 -16.76
N SER A 111 -1.84 12.09 -17.72
CA SER A 111 -0.41 11.81 -17.60
C SER A 111 0.25 12.66 -16.50
N ILE A 112 -0.11 13.94 -16.42
CA ILE A 112 0.40 14.89 -15.41
C ILE A 112 -0.02 14.42 -14.01
N ILE A 113 -1.29 14.06 -13.82
CA ILE A 113 -1.80 13.53 -12.55
C ILE A 113 -1.06 12.24 -12.18
N GLY A 114 -0.88 11.32 -13.12
CA GLY A 114 -0.18 10.06 -12.87
C GLY A 114 1.29 10.25 -12.45
N GLN A 115 1.98 11.24 -13.04
CA GLN A 115 3.34 11.59 -12.62
C GLN A 115 3.38 12.18 -11.19
N ALA A 116 2.42 13.03 -10.86
CA ALA A 116 2.30 13.61 -9.53
C ALA A 116 1.99 12.54 -8.47
N GLU A 117 1.05 11.66 -8.74
CA GLU A 117 0.72 10.53 -7.86
C GLU A 117 1.93 9.62 -7.64
N SER A 118 2.68 9.32 -8.71
CA SER A 118 3.91 8.52 -8.63
C SER A 118 4.97 9.19 -7.76
N ALA A 119 5.16 10.50 -7.91
CA ALA A 119 6.12 11.26 -7.12
C ALA A 119 5.70 11.38 -5.64
N LEU A 120 4.41 11.57 -5.38
CA LEU A 120 3.86 11.55 -4.02
C LEU A 120 3.97 10.16 -3.37
N ALA A 121 3.73 9.09 -4.14
CA ALA A 121 3.92 7.72 -3.67
C ALA A 121 5.39 7.44 -3.33
N ALA A 122 6.33 7.90 -4.17
CA ALA A 122 7.77 7.80 -3.89
C ALA A 122 8.16 8.57 -2.62
N ALA A 123 7.62 9.76 -2.41
CA ALA A 123 7.84 10.54 -1.19
C ALA A 123 7.27 9.85 0.06
N ARG A 124 6.11 9.22 -0.04
CA ARG A 124 5.51 8.41 1.05
C ARG A 124 6.34 7.16 1.36
N LEU A 125 6.82 6.44 0.35
CA LEU A 125 7.70 5.29 0.54
C LEU A 125 9.04 5.70 1.18
N ALA A 126 9.63 6.78 0.73
CA ALA A 126 10.82 7.37 1.35
C ALA A 126 10.51 7.92 2.77
N ALA A 127 9.23 8.18 3.06
CA ALA A 127 8.78 8.57 4.39
C ALA A 127 8.96 7.44 5.42
N GLY A 128 9.33 6.23 5.00
CA GLY A 128 9.59 5.17 5.96
C GLY A 128 8.40 4.94 6.90
N ASP A 129 7.17 5.03 6.36
CA ASP A 129 6.04 4.46 7.06
C ASP A 129 6.30 2.97 7.19
N ARG A 130 6.95 2.64 8.27
CA ARG A 130 7.30 1.30 8.74
C ARG A 130 8.62 0.69 8.23
N VAL A 131 9.74 1.37 8.41
CA VAL A 131 10.86 0.63 8.96
C VAL A 131 10.53 0.53 10.46
N GLY A 132 9.86 -0.54 10.85
CA GLY A 132 9.48 -0.75 12.25
C GLY A 132 10.72 -0.71 13.12
N GLU A 133 10.62 -0.05 14.26
CA GLU A 133 11.65 -0.19 15.32
C GLU A 133 11.98 -1.66 15.45
N ALA A 134 13.27 -1.99 15.46
CA ALA A 134 13.70 -3.36 15.68
C ALA A 134 13.18 -3.78 17.06
N LYS A 135 12.24 -4.73 17.06
CA LYS A 135 11.70 -5.30 18.30
C LYS A 135 12.50 -6.53 18.66
N SER A 136 12.94 -6.63 19.88
CA SER A 136 13.55 -7.86 20.36
C SER A 136 12.52 -9.00 20.37
N PHE A 137 12.96 -10.25 20.35
CA PHE A 137 12.06 -11.39 20.51
C PHE A 137 11.24 -11.28 21.81
N GLY A 138 11.84 -10.76 22.88
CA GLY A 138 11.17 -10.52 24.15
C GLY A 138 10.02 -9.52 24.05
N ASP A 139 10.21 -8.44 23.27
CA ASP A 139 9.16 -7.42 23.04
C ASP A 139 8.01 -7.95 22.20
N LEU A 140 8.28 -8.91 21.31
CA LEU A 140 7.27 -9.54 20.46
C LEU A 140 6.48 -10.63 21.20
N TRP A 141 7.06 -11.25 22.22
CA TRP A 141 6.48 -12.42 22.90
C TRP A 141 5.07 -12.22 23.45
N PRO A 142 4.74 -11.11 24.12
CA PRO A 142 3.37 -10.87 24.60
C PRO A 142 2.33 -10.84 23.46
N ALA A 143 2.67 -10.21 22.34
CA ALA A 143 1.81 -10.14 21.17
C ALA A 143 1.63 -11.51 20.50
N ILE A 144 2.71 -12.30 20.42
CA ILE A 144 2.66 -13.68 19.91
C ILE A 144 1.73 -14.54 20.78
N LEU A 145 1.87 -14.46 22.11
CA LEU A 145 1.04 -15.22 23.05
C LEU A 145 -0.45 -14.82 22.94
N ALA A 146 -0.73 -13.51 22.82
CA ALA A 146 -2.09 -13.02 22.64
C ALA A 146 -2.71 -13.56 21.35
N SER A 147 -1.99 -13.49 20.24
CA SER A 147 -2.44 -14.03 18.94
C SER A 147 -2.68 -15.55 19.00
N VAL A 148 -1.77 -16.30 19.60
CA VAL A 148 -1.94 -17.77 19.74
C VAL A 148 -3.18 -18.11 20.59
N ARG A 149 -3.45 -17.35 21.65
CA ARG A 149 -4.65 -17.56 22.49
C ARG A 149 -5.92 -17.23 21.71
N GLU A 150 -5.94 -16.13 20.98
CA GLU A 150 -7.07 -15.75 20.13
C GLU A 150 -7.38 -16.83 19.09
N VAL A 151 -6.35 -17.35 18.40
CA VAL A 151 -6.47 -18.47 17.47
C VAL A 151 -7.07 -19.71 18.15
N ALA A 152 -6.59 -20.07 19.32
CA ALA A 152 -7.06 -21.23 20.06
C ALA A 152 -8.52 -21.07 20.53
N GLU A 153 -8.92 -19.90 20.95
CA GLU A 153 -10.30 -19.59 21.35
C GLU A 153 -11.25 -19.60 20.16
N ALA A 154 -10.85 -18.99 19.04
CA ALA A 154 -11.62 -19.02 17.80
C ALA A 154 -11.82 -20.45 17.31
N HIS A 155 -10.78 -21.28 17.33
CA HIS A 155 -10.85 -22.69 16.95
C HIS A 155 -11.81 -23.48 17.86
N LYS A 156 -11.74 -23.29 19.19
CA LYS A 156 -12.67 -23.90 20.15
C LYS A 156 -14.11 -23.50 19.92
N ALA A 157 -14.32 -22.24 19.50
CA ALA A 157 -15.64 -21.71 19.20
C ALA A 157 -16.14 -22.06 17.78
N GLY A 158 -15.38 -22.83 17.00
CA GLY A 158 -15.70 -23.16 15.60
C GLY A 158 -15.72 -21.93 14.68
N LYS A 159 -14.99 -20.88 15.07
CA LYS A 159 -14.87 -19.64 14.30
C LYS A 159 -13.57 -19.63 13.50
N THR A 160 -13.60 -19.05 12.31
CA THR A 160 -12.40 -18.69 11.54
C THR A 160 -11.88 -17.33 12.01
N ILE A 161 -10.58 -17.14 12.02
CA ILE A 161 -9.95 -15.84 12.36
C ILE A 161 -9.97 -14.93 11.16
N GLY A 162 -9.69 -15.48 9.97
CA GLY A 162 -9.76 -14.74 8.72
C GLY A 162 -11.18 -14.61 8.19
N LEU A 163 -11.31 -13.84 7.14
CA LEU A 163 -12.55 -13.68 6.39
C LEU A 163 -12.99 -15.06 5.83
N LYS A 164 -14.23 -15.44 6.09
CA LYS A 164 -14.79 -16.69 5.55
C LYS A 164 -14.85 -16.65 4.03
N THR A 165 -14.46 -17.74 3.40
CA THR A 165 -14.59 -17.93 1.94
C THR A 165 -15.96 -18.45 1.53
N GLY A 166 -16.75 -18.93 2.49
CA GLY A 166 -18.00 -19.64 2.24
C GLY A 166 -17.78 -21.10 1.75
N ILE A 167 -16.54 -21.58 1.80
CA ILE A 167 -16.18 -22.96 1.49
C ILE A 167 -15.62 -23.60 2.78
N PRO A 168 -16.43 -24.38 3.52
CA PRO A 168 -16.07 -24.81 4.87
C PRO A 168 -14.74 -25.57 4.95
N LYS A 169 -14.44 -26.41 3.95
CA LYS A 169 -13.19 -27.15 3.92
C LYS A 169 -11.97 -26.26 3.67
N LEU A 170 -12.12 -25.21 2.84
CA LEU A 170 -11.06 -24.23 2.62
C LEU A 170 -10.85 -23.40 3.88
N ASP A 171 -11.92 -22.92 4.49
CA ASP A 171 -11.86 -22.14 5.74
C ASP A 171 -11.22 -22.95 6.88
N GLN A 172 -11.50 -24.25 6.96
CA GLN A 172 -10.88 -25.13 7.93
C GLN A 172 -9.37 -25.30 7.70
N LEU A 173 -8.94 -25.37 6.43
CA LEU A 173 -7.53 -25.57 6.07
C LEU A 173 -6.70 -24.30 6.21
N THR A 174 -7.28 -23.14 5.89
CA THR A 174 -6.56 -21.84 5.84
C THR A 174 -6.82 -20.95 7.05
N GLY A 175 -7.83 -21.25 7.87
CA GLY A 175 -8.33 -20.35 8.90
C GLY A 175 -9.10 -19.13 8.33
N GLY A 176 -9.56 -19.20 7.06
CA GLY A 176 -10.11 -18.10 6.30
C GLY A 176 -9.06 -17.25 5.59
N LEU A 177 -9.47 -16.22 4.86
CA LEU A 177 -8.55 -15.27 4.23
C LEU A 177 -7.99 -14.32 5.29
N GLN A 178 -6.69 -14.40 5.50
CA GLN A 178 -5.96 -13.54 6.45
C GLN A 178 -5.67 -12.17 5.83
N THR A 179 -5.29 -11.20 6.67
CA THR A 179 -4.81 -9.90 6.17
C THR A 179 -3.57 -10.09 5.30
N GLY A 180 -3.59 -9.55 4.09
CA GLY A 180 -2.48 -9.64 3.14
C GLY A 180 -2.92 -9.76 1.69
N LEU A 181 -1.97 -10.01 0.81
CA LEU A 181 -2.21 -10.24 -0.61
C LEU A 181 -2.48 -11.74 -0.87
N HIS A 182 -3.64 -12.04 -1.42
CA HIS A 182 -4.01 -13.38 -1.87
C HIS A 182 -4.05 -13.41 -3.41
N ILE A 183 -3.41 -14.40 -4.01
CA ILE A 183 -3.37 -14.57 -5.47
C ILE A 183 -4.12 -15.86 -5.83
N LEU A 184 -5.22 -15.71 -6.59
CA LEU A 184 -5.98 -16.83 -7.14
C LEU A 184 -5.62 -17.00 -8.62
N ALA A 185 -4.96 -18.09 -8.95
CA ALA A 185 -4.55 -18.44 -10.30
C ALA A 185 -5.26 -19.69 -10.81
N ALA A 186 -5.79 -19.64 -12.03
CA ALA A 186 -6.38 -20.77 -12.71
C ALA A 186 -6.51 -20.45 -14.22
N GLU A 187 -6.82 -21.45 -15.03
CA GLU A 187 -7.09 -21.30 -16.45
C GLU A 187 -8.30 -20.37 -16.71
N PRO A 188 -8.38 -19.76 -17.91
CA PRO A 188 -9.58 -19.02 -18.32
C PRO A 188 -10.84 -19.89 -18.20
N GLY A 189 -11.95 -19.33 -17.71
CA GLY A 189 -13.22 -20.05 -17.53
C GLY A 189 -13.30 -20.97 -16.30
N ALA A 190 -12.25 -21.17 -15.54
CA ALA A 190 -12.24 -22.01 -14.32
C ALA A 190 -13.06 -21.44 -13.14
N GLY A 191 -13.62 -20.24 -13.26
CA GLY A 191 -14.50 -19.65 -12.23
C GLY A 191 -13.79 -18.73 -11.23
N LYS A 192 -12.59 -18.22 -11.53
CA LYS A 192 -11.86 -17.27 -10.65
C LYS A 192 -12.73 -16.10 -10.18
N THR A 193 -13.31 -15.37 -11.14
CA THR A 193 -14.19 -14.22 -10.86
C THR A 193 -15.40 -14.62 -10.01
N THR A 194 -16.00 -15.77 -10.28
CA THR A 194 -17.13 -16.31 -9.51
C THR A 194 -16.73 -16.59 -8.07
N LEU A 195 -15.55 -17.14 -7.86
CA LEU A 195 -15.04 -17.45 -6.52
C LEU A 195 -14.70 -16.14 -5.76
N CYS A 196 -14.06 -15.16 -6.41
CA CYS A 196 -13.82 -13.85 -5.80
C CYS A 196 -15.14 -13.13 -5.43
N LEU A 197 -16.15 -13.18 -6.29
CA LEU A 197 -17.50 -12.64 -5.98
C LEU A 197 -18.14 -13.37 -4.80
N GLN A 198 -17.97 -14.68 -4.68
CA GLN A 198 -18.45 -15.42 -3.51
C GLN A 198 -17.76 -14.94 -2.24
N TRP A 199 -16.43 -14.77 -2.25
CA TRP A 199 -15.69 -14.25 -1.10
C TRP A 199 -16.12 -12.83 -0.74
N ALA A 200 -16.31 -11.96 -1.73
CA ALA A 200 -16.81 -10.60 -1.51
C ALA A 200 -18.23 -10.60 -0.87
N ARG A 201 -19.10 -11.52 -1.27
CA ARG A 201 -20.43 -11.69 -0.63
C ARG A 201 -20.32 -12.19 0.80
N GLU A 202 -19.41 -13.13 1.08
CA GLU A 202 -19.18 -13.62 2.44
C GLU A 202 -18.62 -12.51 3.35
N ALA A 203 -17.75 -11.62 2.79
CA ALA A 203 -17.26 -10.46 3.50
C ALA A 203 -18.42 -9.57 3.97
N VAL A 204 -19.27 -9.13 3.04
CA VAL A 204 -20.39 -8.23 3.38
C VAL A 204 -21.46 -8.92 4.22
N ALA A 205 -21.67 -10.22 4.04
CA ALA A 205 -22.55 -11.01 4.92
C ALA A 205 -22.00 -11.11 6.36
N SER A 206 -20.69 -10.99 6.53
CA SER A 206 -20.02 -10.92 7.83
C SER A 206 -19.95 -9.50 8.40
N GLY A 207 -20.52 -8.50 7.72
CA GLY A 207 -20.53 -7.10 8.13
C GLY A 207 -19.26 -6.32 7.72
N ILE A 208 -18.40 -6.91 6.89
CA ILE A 208 -17.16 -6.28 6.40
C ILE A 208 -17.43 -5.68 5.02
N PRO A 209 -17.41 -4.33 4.86
CA PRO A 209 -17.57 -3.70 3.57
C PRO A 209 -16.48 -4.13 2.59
N ALA A 210 -16.85 -4.47 1.38
CA ALA A 210 -15.96 -5.02 0.37
C ALA A 210 -15.99 -4.21 -0.94
N LEU A 211 -14.80 -4.06 -1.54
CA LEU A 211 -14.62 -3.43 -2.84
C LEU A 211 -14.20 -4.49 -3.85
N PHE A 212 -14.92 -4.56 -4.97
CA PHE A 212 -14.57 -5.43 -6.10
C PHE A 212 -14.12 -4.57 -7.28
N LEU A 213 -12.88 -4.82 -7.73
CA LEU A 213 -12.30 -4.12 -8.85
C LEU A 213 -12.23 -5.05 -10.06
N THR A 214 -12.72 -4.60 -11.20
CA THR A 214 -12.80 -5.41 -12.42
C THR A 214 -12.15 -4.71 -13.60
N PHE A 215 -11.54 -5.50 -14.51
CA PHE A 215 -10.98 -5.04 -15.78
C PHE A 215 -11.62 -5.73 -16.97
N ASP A 216 -12.31 -6.85 -16.75
CA ASP A 216 -12.84 -7.71 -17.81
C ASP A 216 -14.35 -7.54 -17.99
N GLU A 217 -15.07 -7.48 -16.89
CA GLU A 217 -16.55 -7.42 -16.90
C GLU A 217 -17.03 -6.10 -16.32
N THR A 218 -18.15 -5.58 -16.81
CA THR A 218 -18.71 -4.34 -16.27
C THR A 218 -19.27 -4.55 -14.85
N PRO A 219 -19.29 -3.51 -14.00
CA PRO A 219 -19.86 -3.55 -12.66
C PRO A 219 -21.29 -4.08 -12.62
N GLU A 220 -22.13 -3.68 -13.59
CA GLU A 220 -23.52 -4.11 -13.68
C GLU A 220 -23.64 -5.61 -13.91
N ARG A 221 -22.78 -6.16 -14.76
CA ARG A 221 -22.77 -7.60 -15.05
C ARG A 221 -22.31 -8.41 -13.84
N LEU A 222 -21.33 -7.93 -13.09
CA LEU A 222 -20.88 -8.56 -11.85
C LEU A 222 -21.92 -8.43 -10.75
N ALA A 223 -22.60 -7.28 -10.64
CA ALA A 223 -23.69 -7.07 -9.70
C ALA A 223 -24.87 -8.02 -9.99
N LEU A 224 -25.24 -8.18 -11.28
CA LEU A 224 -26.26 -9.15 -11.69
C LEU A 224 -25.87 -10.58 -11.30
N LYS A 225 -24.64 -11.01 -11.59
CA LYS A 225 -24.12 -12.32 -11.17
C LYS A 225 -24.18 -12.51 -9.66
N THR A 226 -23.82 -11.47 -8.92
CA THR A 226 -23.80 -11.48 -7.46
C THR A 226 -25.22 -11.62 -6.90
N LEU A 227 -26.16 -10.83 -7.40
CA LEU A 227 -27.56 -10.88 -6.99
C LEU A 227 -28.19 -12.25 -7.32
N CYS A 228 -28.03 -12.72 -8.54
CA CYS A 228 -28.55 -14.01 -8.96
C CYS A 228 -27.99 -15.16 -8.10
N ALA A 229 -26.68 -15.16 -7.83
CA ALA A 229 -26.07 -16.17 -6.97
C ALA A 229 -26.57 -16.10 -5.52
N ALA A 230 -26.85 -14.89 -4.99
CA ALA A 230 -27.40 -14.73 -3.64
C ALA A 230 -28.87 -15.21 -3.55
N ALA A 231 -29.63 -15.08 -4.62
CA ALA A 231 -31.04 -15.45 -4.69
C ALA A 231 -31.31 -16.85 -5.29
N GLY A 232 -30.26 -17.60 -5.63
CA GLY A 232 -30.42 -18.92 -6.27
C GLY A 232 -30.95 -18.85 -7.70
N LEU A 233 -30.74 -17.72 -8.40
CA LEU A 233 -31.16 -17.50 -9.78
C LEU A 233 -29.99 -17.77 -10.75
N GLU A 234 -30.32 -18.09 -12.01
CA GLU A 234 -29.32 -18.32 -13.05
C GLU A 234 -29.02 -17.02 -13.82
N ALA A 235 -27.88 -16.39 -13.55
CA ALA A 235 -27.49 -15.11 -14.14
C ALA A 235 -27.48 -15.13 -15.69
N LYS A 236 -27.16 -16.29 -16.30
CA LYS A 236 -27.13 -16.43 -17.75
C LYS A 236 -28.51 -16.18 -18.38
N GLN A 237 -29.58 -16.69 -17.77
CA GLN A 237 -30.95 -16.48 -18.30
C GLN A 237 -31.29 -14.99 -18.36
N TYR A 238 -30.89 -14.22 -17.37
CA TYR A 238 -31.13 -12.76 -17.35
C TYR A 238 -30.22 -12.01 -18.34
N ALA A 239 -28.98 -12.44 -18.49
CA ALA A 239 -28.08 -11.84 -19.48
C ALA A 239 -28.50 -12.10 -20.94
N GLU A 240 -29.18 -13.23 -21.19
CA GLU A 240 -29.69 -13.61 -22.51
C GLU A 240 -31.13 -13.16 -22.74
N GLY A 241 -31.79 -12.48 -21.78
CA GLY A 241 -33.12 -11.94 -21.92
C GLY A 241 -34.27 -12.94 -21.67
N PHE A 242 -33.99 -14.12 -21.16
CA PHE A 242 -35.00 -15.15 -20.83
C PHE A 242 -35.44 -15.13 -19.36
N GLY A 243 -34.73 -14.36 -18.52
CA GLY A 243 -35.08 -14.26 -17.10
C GLY A 243 -36.32 -13.42 -16.86
N ASP A 244 -37.10 -13.76 -15.83
CA ASP A 244 -38.26 -13.01 -15.40
C ASP A 244 -37.85 -11.77 -14.59
N PRO A 245 -38.09 -10.54 -15.10
CA PRO A 245 -37.70 -9.32 -14.40
C PRO A 245 -38.35 -9.18 -13.00
N ALA A 246 -39.57 -9.66 -12.82
CA ALA A 246 -40.27 -9.58 -11.53
C ALA A 246 -39.59 -10.41 -10.45
N LYS A 247 -39.03 -11.56 -10.82
CA LYS A 247 -38.23 -12.39 -9.90
C LYS A 247 -36.90 -11.70 -9.54
N LEU A 248 -36.27 -11.02 -10.49
CA LEU A 248 -35.03 -10.29 -10.24
C LEU A 248 -35.28 -9.10 -9.30
N GLU A 249 -36.37 -8.35 -9.49
CA GLU A 249 -36.78 -7.27 -8.58
C GLU A 249 -37.09 -7.78 -7.17
N ALA A 250 -37.77 -8.91 -7.05
CA ALA A 250 -38.02 -9.54 -5.76
C ALA A 250 -36.71 -9.94 -5.05
N ALA A 251 -35.83 -10.56 -5.80
CA ALA A 251 -34.48 -10.92 -5.32
C ALA A 251 -33.69 -9.69 -4.86
N GLN A 252 -33.73 -8.58 -5.61
CA GLN A 252 -33.07 -7.34 -5.24
C GLN A 252 -33.61 -6.79 -3.92
N ARG A 253 -34.94 -6.75 -3.72
CA ARG A 253 -35.53 -6.27 -2.46
C ARG A 253 -35.11 -7.15 -1.27
N GLU A 254 -35.06 -8.46 -1.45
CA GLU A 254 -34.66 -9.40 -0.40
C GLU A 254 -33.19 -9.31 -0.04
N GLN A 255 -32.32 -9.15 -1.04
CA GLN A 255 -30.86 -9.15 -0.84
C GLN A 255 -30.24 -7.77 -0.67
N ALA A 256 -31.03 -6.68 -0.84
CA ALA A 256 -30.54 -5.30 -0.85
C ALA A 256 -29.69 -4.96 0.37
N GLU A 257 -30.18 -5.26 1.57
CA GLU A 257 -29.45 -4.97 2.81
C GLU A 257 -28.16 -5.80 2.95
N ARG A 258 -28.19 -7.06 2.52
CA ARG A 258 -27.02 -7.95 2.62
C ARG A 258 -25.91 -7.56 1.65
N LEU A 259 -26.25 -7.03 0.48
CA LEU A 259 -25.30 -6.66 -0.56
C LEU A 259 -24.94 -5.17 -0.57
N ARG A 260 -25.56 -4.37 0.29
CA ARG A 260 -25.40 -2.90 0.34
C ARG A 260 -23.96 -2.44 0.45
N ALA A 261 -23.14 -3.17 1.20
CA ALA A 261 -21.76 -2.82 1.47
C ALA A 261 -20.76 -3.44 0.46
N LEU A 262 -21.25 -3.99 -0.66
CA LEU A 262 -20.42 -4.46 -1.77
C LEU A 262 -20.35 -3.40 -2.85
N TYR A 263 -19.17 -2.87 -3.09
CA TYR A 263 -18.90 -1.81 -4.05
C TYR A 263 -18.13 -2.34 -5.24
N PHE A 264 -18.41 -1.80 -6.44
CA PHE A 264 -17.74 -2.19 -7.68
C PHE A 264 -17.03 -0.99 -8.29
N ILE A 265 -15.80 -1.22 -8.80
CA ILE A 265 -15.05 -0.25 -9.58
C ILE A 265 -14.62 -0.90 -10.89
N GLU A 266 -14.85 -0.20 -11.99
CA GLU A 266 -14.31 -0.57 -13.30
C GLU A 266 -12.92 0.06 -13.48
N GLY A 267 -11.93 -0.79 -13.79
CA GLY A 267 -10.58 -0.39 -14.15
C GLY A 267 -10.44 -0.27 -15.66
N ALA A 268 -9.70 0.72 -16.13
CA ALA A 268 -9.32 0.81 -17.54
C ALA A 268 -8.04 0.01 -17.82
N ALA A 269 -7.94 -0.62 -19.00
CA ALA A 269 -6.76 -1.38 -19.39
C ALA A 269 -5.46 -0.54 -19.41
N THR A 270 -5.60 0.78 -19.56
CA THR A 270 -4.49 1.75 -19.54
C THR A 270 -4.12 2.23 -18.14
N MET A 271 -4.84 1.78 -17.11
CA MET A 271 -4.62 2.22 -15.73
C MET A 271 -3.28 1.71 -15.19
N THR A 272 -2.47 2.61 -14.65
CA THR A 272 -1.23 2.22 -13.96
C THR A 272 -1.53 1.65 -12.57
N VAL A 273 -0.58 0.90 -12.01
CA VAL A 273 -0.67 0.36 -10.65
C VAL A 273 -0.86 1.47 -9.61
N SER A 274 -0.21 2.62 -9.79
CA SER A 274 -0.36 3.78 -8.90
C SER A 274 -1.77 4.37 -8.94
N GLN A 275 -2.36 4.50 -10.14
CA GLN A 275 -3.74 4.96 -10.32
C GLN A 275 -4.74 3.96 -9.74
N LEU A 276 -4.49 2.67 -9.96
CA LEU A 276 -5.28 1.59 -9.36
C LEU A 276 -5.29 1.71 -7.84
N ARG A 277 -4.10 1.80 -7.24
CA ARG A 277 -3.95 1.97 -5.79
C ARG A 277 -4.69 3.21 -5.28
N ALA A 278 -4.51 4.36 -5.93
CA ALA A 278 -5.15 5.61 -5.52
C ALA A 278 -6.67 5.49 -5.54
N ARG A 279 -7.26 4.96 -6.61
CA ARG A 279 -8.71 4.75 -6.72
C ARG A 279 -9.24 3.75 -5.70
N THR A 280 -8.52 2.65 -5.48
CA THR A 280 -8.89 1.65 -4.46
C THR A 280 -8.88 2.28 -3.08
N MET A 281 -7.81 2.99 -2.71
CA MET A 281 -7.70 3.66 -1.41
C MET A 281 -8.81 4.71 -1.22
N GLN A 282 -9.04 5.55 -2.23
CA GLN A 282 -10.11 6.55 -2.19
C GLN A 282 -11.50 5.92 -2.03
N ALA A 283 -11.77 4.83 -2.72
CA ALA A 283 -13.05 4.12 -2.59
C ALA A 283 -13.17 3.44 -1.23
N MET A 284 -12.11 2.83 -0.72
CA MET A 284 -12.08 2.23 0.62
C MET A 284 -12.35 3.29 1.69
N GLU A 285 -11.68 4.44 1.65
CA GLU A 285 -11.90 5.55 2.58
C GLU A 285 -13.34 6.09 2.48
N ARG A 286 -13.83 6.31 1.25
CA ARG A 286 -15.18 6.86 1.02
C ARG A 286 -16.30 5.95 1.50
N HIS A 287 -16.14 4.66 1.38
CA HIS A 287 -17.18 3.66 1.66
C HIS A 287 -16.90 2.82 2.91
N GLY A 288 -15.80 3.08 3.62
CA GLY A 288 -15.39 2.30 4.79
C GLY A 288 -15.07 0.85 4.44
N ALA A 289 -14.65 0.57 3.19
CA ALA A 289 -14.31 -0.79 2.79
C ALA A 289 -13.00 -1.23 3.44
N GLU A 290 -12.99 -2.43 4.01
CA GLU A 290 -11.84 -3.00 4.71
C GLU A 290 -11.10 -4.03 3.86
N THR A 291 -11.71 -4.49 2.78
CA THR A 291 -11.14 -5.48 1.88
C THR A 291 -11.43 -5.14 0.41
N ALA A 292 -10.52 -5.50 -0.48
CA ALA A 292 -10.63 -5.33 -1.93
C ALA A 292 -10.31 -6.64 -2.67
N PHE A 293 -11.07 -6.90 -3.73
CA PHE A 293 -10.94 -8.08 -4.58
C PHE A 293 -10.66 -7.69 -6.04
#